data_8ad83273fdf685dc27b59514f5918ddf
#
_entry.id   8ad83273fdf685dc27b59514f5918ddf
#
_cell.length_a   1.000
_cell.length_b   1.000
_cell.length_c   1.000
_cell.angle_alpha   90.00
_cell.angle_beta   90.00
_cell.angle_gamma   90.00
#
_symmetry.space_group_name_H-M   'P 1'
#
loop_
_entity.id
_entity.type
_entity.pdbx_description
1 polymer ?
#
loop_
_entity_poly.entity_id
_entity_poly.type
_entity_poly.pdbx_seq_one_letter_code
_entity_poly.pdbx_strand_id
1 'polypeptide(L)' 'MQIKEFAQQIGVSVRTLHYYDEIGLLKPSEVDAQNGYRFYDERSLEQMQEILFYRELDLK' A
#
# COMPACT_ATOMS: atom_id res chain seq x y z
N MET A 1 -1.77 -8.99 -5.81
CA MET A 1 -3.18 -8.54 -5.68
C MET A 1 -3.32 -7.10 -6.14
N GLN A 2 -4.50 -6.75 -6.60
CA GLN A 2 -4.78 -5.38 -7.01
C GLN A 2 -4.94 -4.47 -5.79
N ILE A 3 -4.79 -3.17 -6.02
CA ILE A 3 -4.80 -2.17 -4.95
C ILE A 3 -6.05 -2.23 -4.06
N LYS A 4 -7.21 -2.48 -4.67
CA LYS A 4 -8.47 -2.52 -3.92
C LYS A 4 -8.50 -3.67 -2.92
N GLU A 5 -8.07 -4.84 -3.35
CA GLU A 5 -7.98 -6.01 -2.51
C GLU A 5 -6.95 -5.82 -1.40
N PHE A 6 -5.80 -5.27 -1.77
CA PHE A 6 -4.73 -4.98 -0.82
C PHE A 6 -5.21 -4.01 0.25
N ALA A 7 -5.91 -2.94 -0.16
CA ALA A 7 -6.45 -1.95 0.77
C ALA A 7 -7.43 -2.59 1.77
N GLN A 8 -8.30 -3.46 1.29
CA GLN A 8 -9.26 -4.15 2.14
C GLN A 8 -8.56 -5.07 3.14
N GLN A 9 -7.53 -5.76 2.69
CA GLN A 9 -6.82 -6.71 3.54
C GLN A 9 -6.09 -6.02 4.68
N ILE A 10 -5.52 -4.85 4.45
CA ILE A 10 -4.77 -4.13 5.48
C ILE A 10 -5.59 -3.05 6.20
N GLY A 11 -6.83 -2.84 5.79
CA GLY A 11 -7.73 -1.92 6.48
C GLY A 11 -7.47 -0.44 6.25
N VAL A 12 -6.95 -0.06 5.08
CA VAL A 12 -6.78 1.34 4.70
C VAL A 12 -7.54 1.62 3.41
N SER A 13 -7.70 2.89 3.08
CA SER A 13 -8.37 3.27 1.84
C SER A 13 -7.42 3.18 0.66
N VAL A 14 -7.99 2.98 -0.54
CA VAL A 14 -7.22 3.03 -1.78
C VAL A 14 -6.52 4.39 -1.93
N ARG A 15 -7.19 5.44 -1.51
CA ARG A 15 -6.64 6.79 -1.55
C ARG A 15 -5.37 6.90 -0.72
N THR A 16 -5.34 6.27 0.45
CA THR A 16 -4.16 6.24 1.30
C THR A 16 -2.99 5.56 0.58
N LEU A 17 -3.26 4.46 -0.11
CA LEU A 17 -2.23 3.74 -0.86
C LEU A 17 -1.70 4.56 -2.02
N HIS A 18 -2.56 5.30 -2.71
CA HIS A 18 -2.11 6.23 -3.76
C HIS A 18 -1.19 7.31 -3.19
N TYR A 19 -1.55 7.84 -2.03
CA TYR A 19 -0.74 8.84 -1.36
C TYR A 19 0.63 8.28 -0.98
N TYR A 20 0.67 7.06 -0.43
CA TYR A 20 1.92 6.42 -0.05
C TYR A 20 2.82 6.15 -1.24
N ASP A 21 2.23 5.81 -2.39
CA ASP A 21 2.98 5.67 -3.63
C ASP A 21 3.58 7.01 -4.06
N GLU A 22 2.77 8.06 -3.99
CA GLU A 22 3.17 9.40 -4.40
C GLU A 22 4.35 9.93 -3.60
N ILE A 23 4.35 9.71 -2.29
CA ILE A 23 5.45 10.16 -1.42
C ILE A 23 6.60 9.16 -1.33
N GLY A 24 6.49 8.03 -2.01
CA GLY A 24 7.54 7.02 -2.02
C GLY A 24 7.63 6.17 -0.76
N LEU A 25 6.61 6.20 0.10
CA LEU A 25 6.60 5.43 1.34
C LEU A 25 6.32 3.95 1.08
N LEU A 26 5.36 3.66 0.21
CA LEU A 26 5.02 2.30 -0.18
C LEU A 26 4.62 2.29 -1.65
N LYS A 27 5.45 1.68 -2.49
CA LYS A 27 5.19 1.60 -3.92
C LYS A 27 4.61 0.23 -4.27
N PRO A 28 3.75 0.16 -5.32
CA PRO A 28 3.28 -1.13 -5.80
C PRO A 28 4.44 -1.95 -6.35
N SER A 29 4.32 -3.26 -6.30
CA SER A 29 5.34 -4.15 -6.86
C SER A 29 5.36 -4.08 -8.39
N GLU A 30 4.21 -3.76 -8.99
CA GLU A 30 4.09 -3.69 -10.44
C GLU A 30 2.96 -2.75 -10.82
N VAL A 31 3.12 -2.05 -11.93
CA VAL A 31 2.08 -1.20 -12.52
C VAL A 31 1.89 -1.64 -13.97
N ASP A 32 0.64 -1.98 -14.33
CA ASP A 32 0.33 -2.38 -15.70
C ASP A 32 0.47 -1.18 -16.64
N ALA A 33 1.30 -1.34 -17.67
CA ALA A 33 1.60 -0.25 -18.59
C ALA A 33 0.40 0.16 -19.45
N GLN A 34 -0.55 -0.75 -19.65
CA GLN A 34 -1.69 -0.49 -20.53
C GLN A 34 -2.83 0.23 -19.83
N ASN A 35 -3.14 -0.17 -18.60
CA ASN A 35 -4.31 0.37 -17.90
C ASN A 35 -3.97 1.11 -16.60
N GLY A 36 -2.70 1.12 -16.20
CA GLY A 36 -2.26 1.80 -15.00
C GLY A 36 -2.66 1.12 -13.69
N TYR A 37 -3.15 -0.11 -13.76
CA TYR A 37 -3.54 -0.84 -12.56
C TYR A 37 -2.32 -1.18 -11.73
N ARG A 38 -2.42 -0.99 -10.43
CA ARG A 38 -1.35 -1.26 -9.48
C ARG A 38 -1.54 -2.62 -8.83
N PHE A 39 -0.43 -3.35 -8.69
CA PHE A 39 -0.43 -4.67 -8.07
C PHE A 39 0.52 -4.67 -6.89
N TYR A 40 0.12 -5.33 -5.81
CA TYR A 40 0.88 -5.45 -4.58
C TYR A 40 1.12 -6.92 -4.27
N ASP A 41 2.29 -7.26 -3.76
CA ASP A 41 2.66 -8.62 -3.42
C ASP A 41 2.85 -8.78 -1.90
N GLU A 42 3.31 -9.95 -1.48
CA GLU A 42 3.54 -10.24 -0.06
C GLU A 42 4.58 -9.32 0.55
N ARG A 43 5.55 -8.90 -0.22
CA ARG A 43 6.58 -7.97 0.23
C ARG A 43 5.97 -6.62 0.57
N SER A 44 5.06 -6.16 -0.27
CA SER A 44 4.32 -4.93 -0.01
C SER A 44 3.48 -5.05 1.26
N LEU A 45 2.88 -6.22 1.48
CA LEU A 45 2.10 -6.48 2.68
C LEU A 45 2.96 -6.38 3.93
N GLU A 46 4.14 -6.99 3.91
CA GLU A 46 5.07 -6.90 5.03
C GLU A 46 5.50 -5.47 5.32
N GLN A 47 5.82 -4.71 4.27
CA GLN A 47 6.18 -3.31 4.40
C GLN A 47 5.06 -2.49 5.00
N MET A 48 3.83 -2.75 4.56
CA MET A 48 2.68 -2.02 5.08
C MET A 48 2.40 -2.35 6.54
N GLN A 49 2.61 -3.59 6.94
CA GLN A 49 2.47 -3.99 8.34
C GLN A 49 3.47 -3.25 9.22
N GLU A 50 4.69 -3.08 8.75
CA GLU A 50 5.69 -2.28 9.46
C GLU A 50 5.28 -0.83 9.58
N ILE A 51 4.78 -0.25 8.49
CA ILE A 51 4.31 1.14 8.47
C ILE A 51 3.20 1.34 9.49
N LEU A 52 2.24 0.44 9.52
CA LEU A 52 1.12 0.52 10.47
C LEU A 52 1.60 0.38 11.91
N PHE A 53 2.58 -0.49 12.13
CA PHE A 53 3.16 -0.67 13.46
C PHE A 53 3.81 0.63 13.96
N TYR A 54 4.63 1.26 13.13
CA TYR A 54 5.28 2.52 13.49
C TYR A 54 4.27 3.64 13.67
N ARG A 55 3.22 3.63 12.86
CA ARG A 55 2.17 4.62 12.96
C ARG A 55 1.44 4.52 14.29
N GLU A 56 1.20 3.30 14.78
CA GLU A 56 0.60 3.11 16.10
C GLU A 56 1.49 3.62 17.23
N LEU A 57 2.79 3.35 17.12
CA LEU A 57 3.75 3.82 18.12
C LEU A 57 3.85 5.35 18.17
N ASP A 58 3.61 5.99 17.04
CA ASP A 58 3.71 7.45 16.92
C ASP A 58 2.40 8.16 17.24
N LEU A 59 1.38 7.43 17.60
CA LEU A 59 0.07 7.97 17.94
C LEU A 59 0.13 8.58 19.34
N LYS A 60 -0.09 9.86 19.38
CA LYS A 60 -0.10 10.61 20.63
C LYS A 60 -1.49 11.01 21.04
#